data_a50b6177baf1ec337326d29bcf8d524c
#
_entry.id   a50b6177baf1ec337326d29bcf8d524c
#
_cell.length_a   1.000
_cell.length_b   1.000
_cell.length_c   1.000
_cell.angle_alpha   90.00
_cell.angle_beta   90.00
_cell.angle_gamma   90.00
#
_symmetry.space_group_name_H-M   'P 1'
#
loop_
_entity.id
_entity.type
_entity.pdbx_description
1 polymer ?
#
loop_
_entity_poly.entity_id
_entity_poly.type
_entity_poly.pdbx_seq_one_letter_code
_entity_poly.pdbx_strand_id
1 'polypeptide(L)'
;MMQPVIRKNHMDIAWHEYTDENGADIPVTQASLTEKASIIGRVGIMFLSCGTGAWRVRSSMNTLAEIMGITCTADIGLMSIEYTCFDGEDGFTQSLCLTNTGVNTSKLNRLEHFIREFEIDGKNMSGEELHTLLDNIERIHGLYSPIALGFAAALACCGFTLWALAC
;
A
#
# COMPACT_ATOMS: atom_id res chain seq x y z
N MET A 1 -6.44 -26.48 -20.53
CA MET A 1 -6.56 -26.62 -19.06
C MET A 1 -6.07 -25.31 -18.49
N MET A 2 -6.97 -24.44 -18.04
CA MET A 2 -6.61 -23.12 -17.48
C MET A 2 -5.95 -23.35 -16.11
N GLN A 3 -4.71 -22.93 -15.95
CA GLN A 3 -4.07 -22.95 -14.63
C GLN A 3 -4.82 -21.97 -13.72
N PRO A 4 -5.12 -22.34 -12.47
CA PRO A 4 -5.74 -21.41 -11.54
C PRO A 4 -4.80 -20.22 -11.33
N VAL A 5 -5.32 -19.02 -11.52
CA VAL A 5 -4.60 -17.78 -11.17
C VAL A 5 -4.40 -17.79 -9.66
N ILE A 6 -3.18 -18.14 -9.24
CA ILE A 6 -2.80 -18.08 -7.83
C ILE A 6 -2.62 -16.60 -7.48
N ARG A 7 -3.60 -16.03 -6.80
CA ARG A 7 -3.48 -14.69 -6.23
C ARG A 7 -2.47 -14.76 -5.08
N LYS A 8 -1.33 -14.12 -5.24
CA LYS A 8 -0.32 -14.03 -4.17
C LYS A 8 -0.81 -13.05 -3.11
N ASN A 9 -0.75 -13.48 -1.84
CA ASN A 9 -0.89 -12.57 -0.71
C ASN A 9 0.31 -11.59 -0.74
N HIS A 10 0.07 -10.31 -0.49
CA HIS A 10 1.13 -9.29 -0.49
C HIS A 10 2.26 -9.58 0.53
N MET A 11 1.95 -10.30 1.62
CA MET A 11 2.94 -10.72 2.63
C MET A 11 3.90 -11.82 2.12
N ASP A 12 3.50 -12.54 1.07
CA ASP A 12 4.30 -13.63 0.49
C ASP A 12 5.13 -13.17 -0.71
N ILE A 13 5.11 -11.87 -1.02
CA ILE A 13 5.86 -11.30 -2.14
C ILE A 13 7.23 -10.85 -1.62
N ALA A 14 8.27 -11.38 -2.23
CA ALA A 14 9.65 -10.95 -1.99
C ALA A 14 9.91 -9.64 -2.75
N TRP A 15 9.48 -8.52 -2.16
CA TRP A 15 9.51 -7.21 -2.81
C TRP A 15 10.91 -6.78 -3.24
N HIS A 16 11.94 -7.15 -2.47
CA HIS A 16 13.34 -6.87 -2.78
C HIS A 16 13.87 -7.61 -4.02
N GLU A 17 13.20 -8.69 -4.47
CA GLU A 17 13.58 -9.39 -5.71
C GLU A 17 13.21 -8.60 -6.98
N TYR A 18 12.39 -7.55 -6.86
CA TYR A 18 12.06 -6.65 -7.97
C TYR A 18 13.11 -5.56 -8.19
N THR A 19 14.05 -5.39 -7.25
CA THR A 19 15.16 -4.44 -7.36
C THR A 19 16.21 -5.02 -8.31
N ASP A 20 16.62 -4.26 -9.32
CA ASP A 20 17.64 -4.68 -10.27
C ASP A 20 18.99 -4.88 -9.57
N GLU A 21 19.71 -5.98 -9.86
CA GLU A 21 21.01 -6.30 -9.24
C GLU A 21 22.06 -5.19 -9.39
N ASN A 22 21.94 -4.37 -10.42
CA ASN A 22 22.78 -3.21 -10.65
C ASN A 22 22.14 -1.89 -10.14
N GLY A 23 20.96 -1.96 -9.54
CA GLY A 23 20.10 -0.83 -9.23
C GLY A 23 20.18 -0.31 -7.80
N ALA A 24 20.98 -0.92 -6.92
CA ALA A 24 21.06 -0.53 -5.51
C ALA A 24 21.44 0.95 -5.29
N ASP A 25 22.13 1.56 -6.26
CA ASP A 25 22.56 2.97 -6.22
C ASP A 25 21.89 3.86 -7.27
N ILE A 26 20.92 3.32 -8.04
CA ILE A 26 20.24 4.09 -9.10
C ILE A 26 18.97 4.73 -8.53
N PRO A 27 18.73 6.04 -8.75
CA PRO A 27 17.48 6.67 -8.38
C PRO A 27 16.28 5.96 -8.99
N VAL A 28 15.22 5.78 -8.22
CA VAL A 28 14.01 5.06 -8.64
C VAL A 28 13.38 5.62 -9.92
N THR A 29 13.57 6.91 -10.21
CA THR A 29 13.12 7.54 -11.46
C THR A 29 13.80 6.97 -12.70
N GLN A 30 14.98 6.36 -12.56
CA GLN A 30 15.76 5.72 -13.62
C GLN A 30 15.69 4.19 -13.56
N ALA A 31 15.02 3.63 -12.56
CA ALA A 31 14.84 2.19 -12.38
C ALA A 31 13.94 1.58 -13.47
N SER A 32 13.95 0.25 -13.57
CA SER A 32 13.09 -0.48 -14.50
C SER A 32 11.60 -0.26 -14.20
N LEU A 33 10.75 -0.46 -15.22
CA LEU A 33 9.29 -0.39 -15.05
C LEU A 33 8.81 -1.36 -13.97
N THR A 34 9.39 -2.56 -13.92
CA THR A 34 9.04 -3.60 -12.94
C THR A 34 9.34 -3.16 -11.52
N GLU A 35 10.48 -2.55 -11.28
CA GLU A 35 10.88 -2.02 -9.97
C GLU A 35 9.96 -0.86 -9.54
N LYS A 36 9.74 0.12 -10.40
CA LYS A 36 8.79 1.22 -10.14
C LYS A 36 7.38 0.70 -9.81
N ALA A 37 6.89 -0.24 -10.62
CA ALA A 37 5.57 -0.84 -10.44
C ALA A 37 5.47 -1.63 -9.13
N SER A 38 6.53 -2.32 -8.70
CA SER A 38 6.55 -3.05 -7.43
C SER A 38 6.36 -2.13 -6.22
N ILE A 39 7.02 -0.97 -6.22
CA ILE A 39 6.88 0.04 -5.15
C ILE A 39 5.47 0.60 -5.13
N ILE A 40 4.91 0.97 -6.30
CA ILE A 40 3.55 1.50 -6.43
C ILE A 40 2.52 0.47 -5.93
N GLY A 41 2.63 -0.78 -6.36
CA GLY A 41 1.74 -1.85 -5.94
C GLY A 41 1.84 -2.14 -4.45
N ARG A 42 3.05 -2.19 -3.89
CA ARG A 42 3.29 -2.38 -2.46
C ARG A 42 2.65 -1.28 -1.63
N VAL A 43 2.86 -0.02 -1.98
CA VAL A 43 2.23 1.12 -1.30
C VAL A 43 0.71 1.03 -1.40
N GLY A 44 0.16 0.73 -2.57
CA GLY A 44 -1.28 0.57 -2.77
C GLY A 44 -1.88 -0.50 -1.86
N ILE A 45 -1.29 -1.69 -1.81
CA ILE A 45 -1.81 -2.79 -0.99
C ILE A 45 -1.65 -2.52 0.51
N MET A 46 -0.59 -1.83 0.92
CA MET A 46 -0.39 -1.41 2.31
C MET A 46 -1.45 -0.38 2.74
N PHE A 47 -1.80 0.59 1.90
CA PHE A 47 -2.92 1.50 2.15
C PHE A 47 -4.23 0.74 2.30
N LEU A 48 -4.53 -0.18 1.37
CA LEU A 48 -5.75 -0.99 1.43
C LEU A 48 -5.81 -1.82 2.72
N SER A 49 -4.68 -2.39 3.15
CA SER A 49 -4.58 -3.18 4.38
C SER A 49 -4.92 -2.38 5.65
N CYS A 50 -4.74 -1.07 5.62
CA CYS A 50 -5.10 -0.16 6.72
C CYS A 50 -6.60 0.23 6.75
N GLY A 51 -7.42 -0.34 5.87
CA GLY A 51 -8.86 -0.07 5.82
C GLY A 51 -9.22 1.31 5.26
N THR A 52 -8.35 1.89 4.43
CA THR A 52 -8.63 3.18 3.80
C THR A 52 -9.49 3.03 2.54
N GLY A 53 -10.17 4.09 2.13
CA GLY A 53 -11.03 4.08 0.94
C GLY A 53 -10.25 3.96 -0.37
N ALA A 54 -10.83 3.29 -1.36
CA ALA A 54 -10.25 3.02 -2.67
C ALA A 54 -9.73 4.28 -3.39
N TRP A 55 -10.40 5.42 -3.22
CA TRP A 55 -9.98 6.69 -3.82
C TRP A 55 -8.60 7.14 -3.32
N ARG A 56 -8.33 6.95 -2.01
CA ARG A 56 -7.03 7.30 -1.41
C ARG A 56 -5.93 6.36 -1.89
N VAL A 57 -6.21 5.06 -1.97
CA VAL A 57 -5.29 4.07 -2.54
C VAL A 57 -4.88 4.48 -3.95
N ARG A 58 -5.87 4.74 -4.82
CA ARG A 58 -5.63 5.14 -6.21
C ARG A 58 -4.86 6.46 -6.31
N SER A 59 -5.22 7.46 -5.50
CA SER A 59 -4.53 8.75 -5.48
C SER A 59 -3.05 8.58 -5.12
N SER A 60 -2.74 7.80 -4.07
CA SER A 60 -1.35 7.54 -3.66
C SER A 60 -0.55 6.80 -4.73
N MET A 61 -1.14 5.80 -5.39
CA MET A 61 -0.50 5.08 -6.50
C MET A 61 -0.22 6.00 -7.68
N ASN A 62 -1.16 6.88 -8.04
CA ASN A 62 -0.99 7.82 -9.15
C ASN A 62 0.07 8.88 -8.83
N THR A 63 0.10 9.41 -7.61
CA THR A 63 1.15 10.36 -7.18
C THR A 63 2.55 9.75 -7.33
N LEU A 64 2.74 8.51 -6.86
CA LEU A 64 4.03 7.82 -7.02
C LEU A 64 4.38 7.60 -8.50
N ALA A 65 3.42 7.15 -9.30
CA ALA A 65 3.62 6.94 -10.74
C ALA A 65 4.05 8.22 -11.45
N GLU A 66 3.37 9.35 -11.17
CA GLU A 66 3.68 10.66 -11.74
C GLU A 66 5.11 11.10 -11.40
N ILE A 67 5.53 10.96 -10.13
CA ILE A 67 6.88 11.33 -9.69
C ILE A 67 7.94 10.43 -10.35
N MET A 68 7.64 9.14 -10.54
CA MET A 68 8.52 8.18 -11.22
C MET A 68 8.50 8.30 -12.75
N GLY A 69 7.68 9.20 -13.31
CA GLY A 69 7.58 9.44 -14.75
C GLY A 69 6.88 8.35 -15.54
N ILE A 70 5.98 7.58 -14.89
CA ILE A 70 5.19 6.51 -15.51
C ILE A 70 3.69 6.73 -15.29
N THR A 71 2.86 5.99 -16.02
CA THR A 71 1.40 6.01 -15.83
C THR A 71 0.96 4.76 -15.09
N CYS A 72 0.06 4.91 -14.11
CA CYS A 72 -0.53 3.79 -13.39
C CYS A 72 -2.06 3.84 -13.48
N THR A 73 -2.67 2.69 -13.77
CA THR A 73 -4.11 2.48 -13.66
C THR A 73 -4.36 1.37 -12.66
N ALA A 74 -5.36 1.54 -11.77
CA ALA A 74 -5.64 0.54 -10.76
C ALA A 74 -7.15 0.34 -10.57
N ASP A 75 -7.56 -0.92 -10.50
CA ASP A 75 -8.86 -1.35 -10.01
C ASP A 75 -8.71 -1.81 -8.56
N ILE A 76 -9.45 -1.15 -7.67
CA ILE A 76 -9.35 -1.35 -6.22
C ILE A 76 -10.61 -2.07 -5.75
N GLY A 77 -10.47 -3.35 -5.45
CA GLY A 77 -11.50 -4.16 -4.81
C GLY A 77 -11.51 -4.00 -3.29
N LEU A 78 -12.37 -4.75 -2.62
CA LEU A 78 -12.48 -4.75 -1.16
C LEU A 78 -11.20 -5.28 -0.48
N MET A 79 -10.62 -6.33 -1.05
CA MET A 79 -9.43 -7.03 -0.52
C MET A 79 -8.40 -7.34 -1.60
N SER A 80 -8.44 -6.64 -2.72
CA SER A 80 -7.52 -6.87 -3.82
C SER A 80 -7.28 -5.58 -4.61
N ILE A 81 -6.12 -5.53 -5.24
CA ILE A 81 -5.76 -4.48 -6.20
C ILE A 81 -5.29 -5.19 -7.46
N GLU A 82 -5.82 -4.79 -8.59
CA GLU A 82 -5.26 -5.10 -9.90
C GLU A 82 -4.79 -3.80 -10.52
N TYR A 83 -3.52 -3.73 -10.90
CA TYR A 83 -2.95 -2.50 -11.44
C TYR A 83 -2.04 -2.76 -12.61
N THR A 84 -1.96 -1.78 -13.48
CA THR A 84 -1.06 -1.76 -14.63
C THR A 84 -0.28 -0.47 -14.65
N CYS A 85 1.04 -0.58 -14.73
CA CYS A 85 1.95 0.54 -14.94
C CYS A 85 2.46 0.52 -16.38
N PHE A 86 2.61 1.70 -16.98
CA PHE A 86 3.08 1.89 -18.35
C PHE A 86 4.24 2.87 -18.37
N ASP A 87 5.27 2.51 -19.15
CA ASP A 87 6.39 3.39 -19.49
C ASP A 87 6.55 3.40 -21.03
N GLY A 88 5.86 4.34 -21.68
CA GLY A 88 5.81 4.40 -23.14
C GLY A 88 5.11 3.18 -23.76
N GLU A 89 5.88 2.27 -24.34
CA GLU A 89 5.36 1.06 -25.02
C GLU A 89 5.26 -0.14 -24.11
N ASP A 90 6.00 -0.17 -22.98
CA ASP A 90 6.04 -1.30 -22.07
C ASP A 90 4.95 -1.19 -21.00
N GLY A 91 4.40 -2.34 -20.63
CA GLY A 91 3.37 -2.46 -19.60
C GLY A 91 3.67 -3.56 -18.59
N PHE A 92 3.47 -3.29 -17.31
CA PHE A 92 3.56 -4.25 -16.21
C PHE A 92 2.22 -4.33 -15.49
N THR A 93 1.64 -5.53 -15.41
CA THR A 93 0.36 -5.77 -14.73
C THR A 93 0.54 -6.77 -13.61
N GLN A 94 -0.02 -6.44 -12.44
CA GLN A 94 0.00 -7.33 -11.28
C GLN A 94 -1.34 -7.29 -10.53
N SER A 95 -1.74 -8.44 -9.97
CA SER A 95 -2.88 -8.56 -9.07
C SER A 95 -2.39 -8.95 -7.67
N LEU A 96 -2.77 -8.15 -6.68
CA LEU A 96 -2.42 -8.32 -5.26
C LEU A 96 -3.67 -8.60 -4.46
N CYS A 97 -3.57 -9.40 -3.40
CA CYS A 97 -4.68 -9.66 -2.49
C CYS A 97 -4.25 -9.60 -1.04
N LEU A 98 -5.22 -9.25 -0.18
CA LEU A 98 -5.12 -9.29 1.28
C LEU A 98 -5.79 -10.56 1.81
N THR A 99 -5.26 -11.13 2.86
CA THR A 99 -5.94 -12.19 3.64
C THR A 99 -6.87 -11.61 4.69
N ASN A 100 -6.53 -10.44 5.22
CA ASN A 100 -7.34 -9.67 6.15
C ASN A 100 -7.11 -8.18 5.97
N THR A 101 -8.02 -7.38 6.47
CA THR A 101 -7.92 -5.92 6.52
C THR A 101 -8.32 -5.46 7.91
N GLY A 102 -7.76 -4.36 8.36
CA GLY A 102 -8.07 -3.79 9.66
C GLY A 102 -7.68 -2.33 9.73
N VAL A 103 -8.35 -1.58 10.61
CA VAL A 103 -8.03 -0.16 10.79
C VAL A 103 -6.74 -0.01 11.58
N ASN A 104 -5.69 0.48 10.93
CA ASN A 104 -4.41 0.84 11.55
C ASN A 104 -4.05 2.29 11.20
N THR A 105 -4.53 3.23 12.02
CA THR A 105 -4.32 4.66 11.81
C THR A 105 -2.86 5.08 11.94
N SER A 106 -2.07 4.39 12.76
CA SER A 106 -0.64 4.67 12.93
C SER A 106 0.14 4.33 11.67
N LYS A 107 -0.12 3.14 11.09
CA LYS A 107 0.46 2.71 9.82
C LYS A 107 0.00 3.62 8.68
N LEU A 108 -1.29 3.96 8.65
CA LEU A 108 -1.86 4.86 7.65
C LEU A 108 -1.17 6.23 7.67
N ASN A 109 -0.98 6.83 8.85
CA ASN A 109 -0.30 8.11 8.99
C ASN A 109 1.17 8.05 8.51
N ARG A 110 1.88 6.95 8.78
CA ARG A 110 3.25 6.77 8.29
C ARG A 110 3.31 6.59 6.77
N LEU A 111 2.33 5.91 6.18
CA LEU A 111 2.23 5.80 4.72
C LEU A 111 1.95 7.17 4.06
N GLU A 112 1.06 7.97 4.64
CA GLU A 112 0.81 9.34 4.17
C GLU A 112 2.05 10.24 4.30
N HIS A 113 2.83 10.05 5.38
CA HIS A 113 4.09 10.75 5.54
C HIS A 113 5.11 10.31 4.49
N PHE A 114 5.21 9.00 4.23
CA PHE A 114 6.06 8.44 3.19
C PHE A 114 5.76 9.05 1.81
N ILE A 115 4.47 9.16 1.41
CA ILE A 115 4.10 9.80 0.13
C ILE A 115 4.58 11.25 0.08
N ARG A 116 4.39 12.03 1.15
CA ARG A 116 4.84 13.43 1.20
C ARG A 116 6.35 13.58 1.16
N GLU A 117 7.10 12.70 1.85
CA GLU A 117 8.56 12.69 1.78
C GLU A 117 9.05 12.28 0.39
N PHE A 118 8.33 11.35 -0.24
CA PHE A 118 8.64 10.90 -1.60
C PHE A 118 8.47 12.03 -2.63
N GLU A 119 7.49 12.90 -2.48
CA GLU A 119 7.31 14.09 -3.34
C GLU A 119 8.52 15.03 -3.27
N ILE A 120 9.18 15.13 -2.10
CA ILE A 120 10.29 16.05 -1.86
C ILE A 120 11.63 15.43 -2.28
N ASP A 121 11.98 14.29 -1.72
CA ASP A 121 13.31 13.68 -1.83
C ASP A 121 13.32 12.25 -2.38
N GLY A 122 12.19 11.54 -2.36
CA GLY A 122 12.11 10.12 -2.68
C GLY A 122 12.52 9.76 -4.11
N LYS A 123 12.41 10.69 -5.05
CA LYS A 123 12.85 10.51 -6.43
C LYS A 123 14.36 10.25 -6.58
N ASN A 124 15.16 10.62 -5.59
CA ASN A 124 16.60 10.41 -5.57
C ASN A 124 16.99 9.11 -4.84
N MET A 125 16.05 8.47 -4.14
CA MET A 125 16.27 7.22 -3.43
C MET A 125 16.27 6.03 -4.39
N SER A 126 17.01 4.99 -4.03
CA SER A 126 16.97 3.72 -4.76
C SER A 126 15.73 2.90 -4.40
N GLY A 127 15.37 1.94 -5.26
CA GLY A 127 14.25 1.04 -4.99
C GLY A 127 14.46 0.22 -3.71
N GLU A 128 15.70 -0.20 -3.43
CA GLU A 128 16.06 -0.94 -2.22
C GLU A 128 15.85 -0.11 -0.95
N GLU A 129 16.25 1.17 -0.96
CA GLU A 129 16.00 2.08 0.15
C GLU A 129 14.50 2.27 0.39
N LEU A 130 13.72 2.43 -0.68
CA LEU A 130 12.26 2.57 -0.61
C LEU A 130 11.60 1.30 -0.05
N HIS A 131 12.00 0.12 -0.50
CA HIS A 131 11.48 -1.14 0.03
C HIS A 131 11.86 -1.33 1.51
N THR A 132 13.05 -0.92 1.92
CA THR A 132 13.49 -0.94 3.33
C THR A 132 12.65 0.01 4.19
N LEU A 133 12.33 1.21 3.71
CA LEU A 133 11.41 2.13 4.41
C LEU A 133 10.01 1.53 4.54
N LEU A 134 9.49 0.91 3.48
CA LEU A 134 8.19 0.24 3.50
C LEU A 134 8.16 -0.95 4.44
N ASP A 135 9.26 -1.72 4.58
CA ASP A 135 9.40 -2.78 5.58
C ASP A 135 9.24 -2.23 7.01
N ASN A 136 9.87 -1.11 7.30
CA ASN A 136 9.76 -0.46 8.61
C ASN A 136 8.33 -0.01 8.89
N ILE A 137 7.63 0.50 7.88
CA ILE A 137 6.22 0.88 8.02
C ILE A 137 5.33 -0.36 8.19
N GLU A 138 5.63 -1.45 7.50
CA GLU A 138 4.85 -2.68 7.57
C GLU A 138 4.87 -3.31 8.96
N ARG A 139 5.98 -3.20 9.69
CA ARG A 139 6.14 -3.67 11.07
C ARG A 139 5.37 -2.88 12.11
N ILE A 140 4.74 -1.75 11.76
CA ILE A 140 3.95 -0.95 12.69
C ILE A 140 2.66 -1.70 13.03
N HIS A 141 2.59 -2.14 14.28
CA HIS A 141 1.39 -2.75 14.85
C HIS A 141 0.41 -1.68 15.37
N GLY A 142 -0.88 -2.02 15.45
CA GLY A 142 -1.88 -1.15 16.05
C GLY A 142 -1.54 -0.85 17.52
N LEU A 143 -1.78 0.40 17.94
CA LEU A 143 -1.47 0.89 19.31
C LEU A 143 -2.30 0.21 20.40
N TYR A 144 -3.45 -0.37 20.03
CA TYR A 144 -4.40 -0.92 21.00
C TYR A 144 -4.57 -2.43 20.79
N SER A 145 -4.66 -3.15 21.91
CA SER A 145 -4.98 -4.57 21.87
C SER A 145 -6.41 -4.79 21.38
N PRO A 146 -6.71 -5.95 20.74
CA PRO A 146 -8.08 -6.29 20.32
C PRO A 146 -9.11 -6.23 21.46
N ILE A 147 -8.68 -6.55 22.69
CA ILE A 147 -9.51 -6.47 23.89
C ILE A 147 -9.88 -5.02 24.21
N ALA A 148 -8.93 -4.10 24.20
CA ALA A 148 -9.17 -2.68 24.44
C ALA A 148 -10.11 -2.08 23.38
N LEU A 149 -9.94 -2.45 22.09
CA LEU A 149 -10.84 -2.04 21.02
C LEU A 149 -12.26 -2.59 21.21
N GLY A 150 -12.40 -3.85 21.64
CA GLY A 150 -13.68 -4.45 21.94
C GLY A 150 -14.41 -3.73 23.09
N PHE A 151 -13.72 -3.41 24.17
CA PHE A 151 -14.28 -2.61 25.27
C PHE A 151 -14.69 -1.22 24.84
N ALA A 152 -13.86 -0.51 24.08
CA ALA A 152 -14.18 0.82 23.56
C ALA A 152 -15.43 0.79 22.66
N ALA A 153 -15.53 -0.19 21.77
CA ALA A 153 -16.71 -0.38 20.91
C ALA A 153 -17.97 -0.67 21.71
N ALA A 154 -17.89 -1.56 22.73
CA ALA A 154 -19.01 -1.86 23.61
C ALA A 154 -19.49 -0.62 24.37
N LEU A 155 -18.58 0.16 24.94
CA LEU A 155 -18.91 1.42 25.63
C LEU A 155 -19.57 2.43 24.69
N ALA A 156 -19.08 2.58 23.46
CA ALA A 156 -19.66 3.43 22.46
C ALA A 156 -21.09 3.01 22.11
N CYS A 157 -21.34 1.71 21.88
CA CYS A 157 -22.67 1.17 21.62
C CYS A 157 -23.63 1.40 22.81
N CYS A 158 -23.18 1.16 24.04
CA CYS A 158 -23.98 1.46 25.24
C CYS A 158 -24.32 2.93 25.37
N GLY A 159 -23.36 3.83 25.09
CA GLY A 159 -23.58 5.26 25.11
C GLY A 159 -24.64 5.72 24.10
N PHE A 160 -24.59 5.20 22.88
CA PHE A 160 -25.59 5.49 21.85
C PHE A 160 -26.98 4.99 22.21
N THR A 161 -27.11 3.79 22.80
CA THR A 161 -28.41 3.25 23.19
C THR A 161 -29.01 4.06 24.34
N LEU A 162 -28.22 4.44 25.34
CA LEU A 162 -28.69 5.29 26.45
C LEU A 162 -29.13 6.66 25.98
N TRP A 163 -28.36 7.26 25.03
CA TRP A 163 -28.72 8.55 24.44
C TRP A 163 -30.02 8.47 23.63
N ALA A 164 -30.20 7.42 22.83
CA ALA A 164 -31.41 7.19 22.05
C ALA A 164 -32.67 6.93 22.91
N LEU A 165 -32.50 6.39 24.13
CA LEU A 165 -33.61 6.15 25.07
C LEU A 165 -33.95 7.41 25.88
N ALA A 166 -33.06 8.40 25.95
CA ALA A 166 -33.23 9.63 26.69
C ALA A 166 -33.83 10.80 25.86
N CYS A 167 -33.94 10.62 24.53
CA CYS A 167 -34.60 11.52 23.60
C CYS A 167 -35.98 11.02 23.21
#